data_491c7cf2e682356842f4b1829bc15c0e
#
_entry.id   491c7cf2e682356842f4b1829bc15c0e
#
_cell.length_a   1.000
_cell.length_b   1.000
_cell.length_c   1.000
_cell.angle_alpha   90.00
_cell.angle_beta   90.00
_cell.angle_gamma   90.00
#
_symmetry.space_group_name_H-M   'P 1'
#
loop_
_entity.id
_entity.type
_entity.pdbx_description
1 polymer ?
#
loop_
_entity_poly.entity_id
_entity_poly.type
_entity_poly.pdbx_seq_one_letter_code
_entity_poly.pdbx_strand_id
1 'polypeptide(L)'
;MDVSFSQIEDLWEQNKSRYGITVDRSAFYLNWRLKDNPYHNHTFLCYYQNDRMVGYAVLVLELNTFLIIDIFADRMNKYIFQNLLHAVRKYAFQKGIVQVKCNTIKRSKFLVSILKSAGFFNMGGLLNEFFRKKPIKPKQLFIYISEGINIKRNPWNNENWYLTDLVKEGRPYTVRRNV
;
A
#
# COMPACT_ATOMS: atom_id res chain seq x y z
N MET A 1 -7.00 11.19 16.02
CA MET A 1 -6.71 12.40 15.25
C MET A 1 -7.23 12.15 13.85
N ASP A 2 -8.20 12.94 13.41
CA ASP A 2 -8.76 12.78 12.07
C ASP A 2 -7.69 13.18 11.05
N VAL A 3 -7.51 12.35 10.04
CA VAL A 3 -6.56 12.61 8.96
C VAL A 3 -7.10 13.70 8.06
N SER A 4 -6.28 14.71 7.80
CA SER A 4 -6.61 15.75 6.81
C SER A 4 -6.39 15.19 5.40
N PHE A 5 -7.48 14.85 4.72
CA PHE A 5 -7.42 14.41 3.32
C PHE A 5 -6.91 15.49 2.37
N SER A 6 -7.07 16.78 2.71
CA SER A 6 -6.47 17.88 1.95
C SER A 6 -4.94 17.81 1.97
N GLN A 7 -4.33 17.52 3.11
CA GLN A 7 -2.87 17.36 3.18
C GLN A 7 -2.37 16.12 2.41
N ILE A 8 -3.17 15.05 2.36
CA ILE A 8 -2.84 13.89 1.51
C ILE A 8 -2.92 14.29 0.03
N GLU A 9 -3.93 15.05 -0.36
CA GLU A 9 -4.06 15.55 -1.74
C GLU A 9 -2.90 16.45 -2.13
N ASP A 10 -2.50 17.38 -1.27
CA ASP A 10 -1.32 18.22 -1.49
C ASP A 10 -0.05 17.39 -1.69
N LEU A 11 0.15 16.39 -0.83
CA LEU A 11 1.26 15.45 -0.96
C LEU A 11 1.20 14.67 -2.27
N TRP A 12 0.01 14.21 -2.67
CA TRP A 12 -0.21 13.50 -3.93
C TRP A 12 0.09 14.36 -5.15
N GLU A 13 -0.53 15.54 -5.23
CA GLU A 13 -0.36 16.45 -6.36
C GLU A 13 1.10 16.82 -6.61
N GLN A 14 1.85 17.08 -5.56
CA GLN A 14 3.28 17.42 -5.65
C GLN A 14 4.17 16.24 -6.08
N ASN A 15 3.68 15.01 -5.98
CA ASN A 15 4.52 13.81 -6.13
C ASN A 15 4.04 12.81 -7.18
N LYS A 16 2.80 12.90 -7.66
CA LYS A 16 2.18 11.89 -8.56
C LYS A 16 3.03 11.58 -9.80
N SER A 17 3.70 12.57 -10.38
CA SER A 17 4.54 12.38 -11.56
C SER A 17 5.78 11.50 -11.30
N ARG A 18 6.22 11.36 -10.05
CA ARG A 18 7.41 10.58 -9.67
C ARG A 18 7.11 9.10 -9.53
N TYR A 19 5.86 8.75 -9.24
CA TYR A 19 5.46 7.38 -8.90
C TYR A 19 5.19 6.47 -10.09
N GLY A 20 5.32 6.98 -11.31
CA GLY A 20 5.06 6.19 -12.49
C GLY A 20 3.58 5.89 -12.69
N ILE A 21 3.26 4.63 -13.01
CA ILE A 21 1.88 4.16 -13.14
C ILE A 21 1.40 3.71 -11.76
N THR A 22 0.41 4.38 -11.24
CA THR A 22 -0.10 4.13 -9.88
C THR A 22 -1.59 4.51 -9.80
N VAL A 23 -2.22 4.17 -8.68
CA VAL A 23 -3.60 4.55 -8.39
C VAL A 23 -3.66 6.01 -7.99
N ASP A 24 -4.76 6.66 -8.35
CA ASP A 24 -5.10 8.00 -7.88
C ASP A 24 -5.15 8.05 -6.34
N ARG A 25 -4.65 9.15 -5.76
CA ARG A 25 -4.68 9.43 -4.32
C ARG A 25 -5.26 10.81 -4.04
N SER A 26 -6.13 11.29 -4.93
CA SER A 26 -6.92 12.48 -4.68
C SER A 26 -7.77 12.33 -3.43
N ALA A 27 -8.11 13.41 -2.78
CA ALA A 27 -9.00 13.40 -1.62
C ALA A 27 -10.34 12.73 -1.96
N PHE A 28 -10.88 12.99 -3.17
CA PHE A 28 -12.11 12.35 -3.65
C PHE A 28 -11.99 10.83 -3.67
N TYR A 29 -10.93 10.29 -4.32
CA TYR A 29 -10.74 8.85 -4.43
C TYR A 29 -10.52 8.20 -3.05
N LEU A 30 -9.68 8.80 -2.20
CA LEU A 30 -9.38 8.24 -0.90
C LEU A 30 -10.56 8.33 0.09
N ASN A 31 -11.36 9.39 0.04
CA ASN A 31 -12.59 9.46 0.81
C ASN A 31 -13.53 8.30 0.43
N TRP A 32 -13.84 8.18 -0.87
CA TRP A 32 -14.67 7.08 -1.36
C TRP A 32 -14.10 5.70 -1.01
N ARG A 33 -12.80 5.52 -1.19
CA ARG A 33 -12.17 4.21 -1.06
C ARG A 33 -11.95 3.77 0.39
N LEU A 34 -11.67 4.71 1.27
CA LEU A 34 -11.23 4.43 2.64
C LEU A 34 -12.20 4.93 3.68
N LYS A 35 -12.63 6.20 3.63
CA LYS A 35 -13.47 6.79 4.66
C LYS A 35 -14.91 6.29 4.56
N ASP A 36 -15.44 6.26 3.35
CA ASP A 36 -16.84 5.86 3.10
C ASP A 36 -16.99 4.32 2.99
N ASN A 37 -15.92 3.58 3.20
CA ASN A 37 -15.94 2.13 3.15
C ASN A 37 -16.62 1.55 4.41
N PRO A 38 -17.81 0.95 4.29
CA PRO A 38 -18.56 0.47 5.47
C PRO A 38 -17.99 -0.84 6.06
N TYR A 39 -17.04 -1.48 5.38
CA TYR A 39 -16.56 -2.81 5.74
C TYR A 39 -15.31 -2.81 6.60
N HIS A 40 -14.56 -1.72 6.61
CA HIS A 40 -13.28 -1.66 7.31
C HIS A 40 -13.01 -0.31 7.94
N ASN A 41 -12.52 -0.36 9.17
CA ASN A 41 -11.93 0.80 9.82
C ASN A 41 -10.46 0.91 9.40
N HIS A 42 -10.12 2.06 8.83
CA HIS A 42 -8.77 2.35 8.36
C HIS A 42 -8.00 3.15 9.42
N THR A 43 -6.79 2.72 9.72
CA THR A 43 -5.86 3.45 10.58
C THR A 43 -4.82 4.14 9.73
N PHE A 44 -4.71 5.45 9.88
CA PHE A 44 -3.69 6.25 9.20
C PHE A 44 -2.53 6.52 10.15
N LEU A 45 -1.32 6.28 9.68
CA LEU A 45 -0.08 6.71 10.32
C LEU A 45 0.56 7.75 9.40
N CYS A 46 0.59 8.99 9.85
CA CYS A 46 1.10 10.12 9.08
C CYS A 46 2.44 10.57 9.62
N TYR A 47 3.34 10.93 8.71
CA TYR A 47 4.64 11.47 9.03
C TYR A 47 4.73 12.93 8.60
N TYR A 48 5.09 13.77 9.55
CA TYR A 48 5.15 15.22 9.37
C TYR A 48 6.59 15.72 9.51
N GLN A 49 6.94 16.72 8.71
CA GLN A 49 8.15 17.53 8.85
C GLN A 49 7.74 19.01 8.74
N ASN A 50 8.07 19.82 9.74
CA ASN A 50 7.69 21.22 9.79
C ASN A 50 6.19 21.45 9.49
N ASP A 51 5.32 20.74 10.21
CA ASP A 51 3.85 20.77 10.10
C ASP A 51 3.28 20.37 8.73
N ARG A 52 4.14 19.98 7.80
CA ARG A 52 3.74 19.46 6.49
C ARG A 52 3.76 17.93 6.51
N MET A 53 2.69 17.32 6.02
CA MET A 53 2.66 15.87 5.79
C MET A 53 3.63 15.50 4.65
N VAL A 54 4.60 14.66 4.95
CA VAL A 54 5.59 14.17 3.98
C VAL A 54 5.44 12.68 3.67
N GLY A 55 4.52 12.01 4.33
CA GLY A 55 4.20 10.62 4.02
C GLY A 55 3.12 10.07 4.92
N TYR A 56 2.52 8.97 4.49
CA TYR A 56 1.52 8.23 5.26
C TYR A 56 1.55 6.74 4.97
N ALA A 57 1.00 5.95 5.89
CA ALA A 57 0.65 4.55 5.70
C ALA A 57 -0.79 4.32 6.16
N VAL A 58 -1.53 3.50 5.43
CA VAL A 58 -2.91 3.13 5.76
C VAL A 58 -2.96 1.65 6.10
N LEU A 59 -3.53 1.34 7.25
CA LEU A 59 -3.62 -0.01 7.80
C LEU A 59 -5.08 -0.45 7.94
N VAL A 60 -5.30 -1.72 7.69
CA VAL A 60 -6.55 -2.43 8.04
C VAL A 60 -6.21 -3.59 8.95
N LEU A 61 -7.00 -3.77 10.00
CA LEU A 61 -6.89 -4.94 10.87
C LEU A 61 -7.75 -6.09 10.32
N GLU A 62 -7.10 -7.19 9.98
CA GLU A 62 -7.74 -8.46 9.64
C GLU A 62 -7.35 -9.54 10.64
N LEU A 63 -8.29 -10.01 11.43
CA LEU A 63 -8.00 -10.96 12.50
C LEU A 63 -6.92 -10.40 13.43
N ASN A 64 -5.74 -11.03 13.45
CA ASN A 64 -4.58 -10.60 14.23
C ASN A 64 -3.41 -10.16 13.33
N THR A 65 -3.72 -9.53 12.20
CA THR A 65 -2.76 -9.08 11.19
C THR A 65 -3.10 -7.66 10.74
N PHE A 66 -2.15 -6.75 10.77
CA PHE A 66 -2.29 -5.50 10.03
C PHE A 66 -1.90 -5.69 8.56
N LEU A 67 -2.79 -5.25 7.67
CA LEU A 67 -2.48 -5.09 6.25
C LEU A 67 -2.12 -3.65 5.98
N ILE A 68 -0.95 -3.40 5.43
CA ILE A 68 -0.61 -2.11 4.84
C ILE A 68 -1.29 -2.08 3.47
N ILE A 69 -2.39 -1.34 3.36
CA ILE A 69 -3.15 -1.23 2.11
C ILE A 69 -2.65 -0.11 1.21
N ASP A 70 -2.08 0.93 1.80
CA ASP A 70 -1.33 1.95 1.07
C ASP A 70 -0.17 2.49 1.91
N ILE A 71 0.88 2.92 1.23
CA ILE A 71 2.01 3.66 1.79
C ILE A 71 2.53 4.62 0.72
N PHE A 72 2.70 5.88 1.08
CA PHE A 72 3.10 6.92 0.15
C PHE A 72 3.99 7.95 0.84
N ALA A 73 4.97 8.51 0.12
CA ALA A 73 5.92 9.44 0.70
C ALA A 73 6.39 10.49 -0.31
N ASP A 74 6.76 11.66 0.19
CA ASP A 74 7.33 12.74 -0.60
C ASP A 74 8.57 12.27 -1.38
N ARG A 75 8.63 12.63 -2.66
CA ARG A 75 9.75 12.38 -3.59
C ARG A 75 10.25 10.94 -3.64
N MET A 76 9.41 9.96 -3.36
CA MET A 76 9.82 8.56 -3.20
C MET A 76 11.01 8.41 -2.22
N ASN A 77 11.04 9.22 -1.18
CA ASN A 77 12.15 9.26 -0.23
C ASN A 77 12.18 7.98 0.62
N LYS A 78 13.23 7.17 0.43
CA LYS A 78 13.41 5.90 1.14
C LYS A 78 13.41 6.05 2.65
N TYR A 79 13.95 7.14 3.17
CA TYR A 79 14.04 7.40 4.60
C TYR A 79 12.66 7.61 5.21
N ILE A 80 11.79 8.35 4.51
CA ILE A 80 10.39 8.55 4.96
C ILE A 80 9.65 7.21 4.96
N PHE A 81 9.80 6.39 3.93
CA PHE A 81 9.21 5.05 3.90
C PHE A 81 9.70 4.17 5.05
N GLN A 82 10.99 4.18 5.34
CA GLN A 82 11.56 3.41 6.44
C GLN A 82 11.00 3.85 7.80
N ASN A 83 10.88 5.16 8.03
CA ASN A 83 10.28 5.69 9.25
C ASN A 83 8.80 5.32 9.37
N LEU A 84 8.04 5.39 8.27
CA LEU A 84 6.64 4.93 8.26
C LEU A 84 6.54 3.42 8.59
N LEU A 85 7.36 2.58 7.99
CA LEU A 85 7.36 1.14 8.26
C LEU A 85 7.80 0.83 9.71
N HIS A 86 8.75 1.61 10.24
CA HIS A 86 9.11 1.52 11.65
C HIS A 86 7.93 1.90 12.56
N ALA A 87 7.24 3.01 12.24
CA ALA A 87 6.05 3.43 12.98
C ALA A 87 4.92 2.39 12.90
N VAL A 88 4.71 1.77 11.75
CA VAL A 88 3.74 0.68 11.57
C VAL A 88 4.08 -0.51 12.48
N ARG A 89 5.34 -0.93 12.51
CA ARG A 89 5.78 -2.04 13.38
C ARG A 89 5.62 -1.70 14.86
N LYS A 90 6.02 -0.49 15.27
CA LYS A 90 5.85 -0.02 16.65
C LYS A 90 4.37 0.01 17.05
N TYR A 91 3.52 0.53 16.18
CA TYR A 91 2.07 0.56 16.40
C TYR A 91 1.47 -0.85 16.50
N ALA A 92 1.86 -1.76 15.62
CA ALA A 92 1.43 -3.15 15.66
C ALA A 92 1.82 -3.81 17.00
N PHE A 93 3.07 -3.62 17.43
CA PHE A 93 3.54 -4.14 18.72
C PHE A 93 2.71 -3.59 19.90
N GLN A 94 2.45 -2.28 19.94
CA GLN A 94 1.64 -1.64 20.97
C GLN A 94 0.19 -2.16 21.02
N LYS A 95 -0.33 -2.60 19.88
CA LYS A 95 -1.68 -3.19 19.75
C LYS A 95 -1.71 -4.71 19.94
N GLY A 96 -0.58 -5.34 20.28
CA GLY A 96 -0.50 -6.79 20.42
C GLY A 96 -0.67 -7.56 19.09
N ILE A 97 -0.46 -6.89 17.96
CA ILE A 97 -0.63 -7.51 16.64
C ILE A 97 0.63 -8.28 16.27
N VAL A 98 0.46 -9.58 15.97
CA VAL A 98 1.57 -10.51 15.73
C VAL A 98 2.17 -10.37 14.33
N GLN A 99 1.39 -9.88 13.36
CA GLN A 99 1.80 -9.88 11.97
C GLN A 99 1.43 -8.59 11.24
N VAL A 100 2.38 -8.10 10.43
CA VAL A 100 2.14 -7.01 9.49
C VAL A 100 2.41 -7.53 8.07
N LYS A 101 1.50 -7.28 7.15
CA LYS A 101 1.61 -7.66 5.73
C LYS A 101 1.53 -6.45 4.83
N CYS A 102 2.31 -6.47 3.76
CA CYS A 102 2.22 -5.52 2.67
C CYS A 102 2.23 -6.29 1.34
N ASN A 103 1.22 -6.11 0.52
CA ASN A 103 1.18 -6.69 -0.81
C ASN A 103 1.66 -5.66 -1.83
N THR A 104 2.54 -6.10 -2.72
CA THR A 104 3.04 -5.28 -3.83
C THR A 104 3.40 -6.15 -5.02
N ILE A 105 3.66 -5.55 -6.16
CA ILE A 105 4.11 -6.27 -7.34
C ILE A 105 5.54 -6.77 -7.11
N LYS A 106 5.80 -8.06 -7.38
CA LYS A 106 7.10 -8.70 -7.20
C LYS A 106 8.26 -7.94 -7.87
N ARG A 107 8.01 -7.29 -9.00
CA ARG A 107 9.01 -6.54 -9.78
C ARG A 107 9.11 -5.05 -9.42
N SER A 108 8.33 -4.55 -8.48
CA SER A 108 8.50 -3.19 -7.95
C SER A 108 9.76 -3.13 -7.10
N LYS A 109 10.91 -2.97 -7.75
CA LYS A 109 12.24 -2.99 -7.11
C LYS A 109 12.31 -1.98 -5.96
N PHE A 110 11.71 -0.81 -6.13
CA PHE A 110 11.72 0.25 -5.14
C PHE A 110 11.04 -0.18 -3.84
N LEU A 111 9.74 -0.49 -3.87
CA LEU A 111 8.98 -0.82 -2.67
C LEU A 111 9.46 -2.13 -2.04
N VAL A 112 9.80 -3.13 -2.86
CA VAL A 112 10.36 -4.41 -2.37
C VAL A 112 11.69 -4.20 -1.64
N SER A 113 12.58 -3.33 -2.13
CA SER A 113 13.87 -3.05 -1.48
C SER A 113 13.67 -2.38 -0.11
N ILE A 114 12.73 -1.43 -0.03
CA ILE A 114 12.39 -0.74 1.22
C ILE A 114 11.77 -1.70 2.24
N LEU A 115 10.81 -2.53 1.82
CA LEU A 115 10.21 -3.52 2.70
C LEU A 115 11.28 -4.49 3.26
N LYS A 116 12.20 -4.96 2.41
CA LYS A 116 13.30 -5.82 2.86
C LYS A 116 14.21 -5.12 3.87
N SER A 117 14.60 -3.87 3.61
CA SER A 117 15.44 -3.09 4.54
C SER A 117 14.73 -2.81 5.88
N ALA A 118 13.40 -2.78 5.88
CA ALA A 118 12.58 -2.66 7.10
C ALA A 118 12.30 -4.00 7.80
N GLY A 119 12.93 -5.10 7.37
CA GLY A 119 12.79 -6.42 7.99
C GLY A 119 11.56 -7.21 7.56
N PHE A 120 10.92 -6.87 6.43
CA PHE A 120 9.85 -7.68 5.86
C PHE A 120 10.41 -8.82 5.02
N PHE A 121 9.84 -10.01 5.19
CA PHE A 121 10.20 -11.20 4.42
C PHE A 121 9.25 -11.41 3.25
N ASN A 122 9.80 -11.80 2.10
CA ASN A 122 8.98 -12.16 0.95
C ASN A 122 8.34 -13.53 1.16
N MET A 123 7.03 -13.55 1.41
CA MET A 123 6.27 -14.78 1.62
C MET A 123 6.02 -15.60 0.33
N GLY A 124 6.35 -15.07 -0.84
CA GLY A 124 6.23 -15.75 -2.15
C GLY A 124 7.52 -16.41 -2.63
N GLY A 125 8.57 -16.52 -1.79
CA GLY A 125 9.85 -17.13 -2.16
C GLY A 125 9.88 -18.65 -2.00
N LEU A 126 10.99 -19.27 -2.47
CA LEU A 126 11.23 -20.72 -2.47
C LEU A 126 10.95 -21.43 -1.14
N LEU A 127 11.25 -20.79 0.00
CA LEU A 127 10.97 -21.35 1.31
C LEU A 127 9.47 -21.62 1.57
N ASN A 128 8.59 -20.86 0.94
CA ASN A 128 7.15 -21.04 1.08
C ASN A 128 6.60 -22.18 0.24
N GLU A 129 7.25 -22.54 -0.86
CA GLU A 129 6.87 -23.68 -1.68
C GLU A 129 7.08 -24.99 -0.89
N PHE A 130 8.13 -25.05 -0.04
CA PHE A 130 8.39 -26.23 0.81
C PHE A 130 7.42 -26.36 1.99
N PHE A 131 6.93 -25.27 2.54
CA PHE A 131 6.08 -25.29 3.75
C PHE A 131 4.58 -25.18 3.48
N ARG A 132 4.16 -24.89 2.24
CA ARG A 132 2.74 -24.76 1.91
C ARG A 132 2.16 -26.01 1.26
N LYS A 133 1.07 -26.47 1.82
CA LYS A 133 0.27 -27.57 1.24
C LYS A 133 -0.45 -27.21 -0.07
N LYS A 134 -0.53 -25.91 -0.43
CA LYS A 134 -1.19 -25.44 -1.66
C LYS A 134 -0.39 -24.30 -2.30
N PRO A 135 -0.17 -24.32 -3.62
CA PRO A 135 0.51 -23.26 -4.33
C PRO A 135 -0.28 -21.92 -4.22
N ILE A 136 0.44 -20.81 -4.08
CA ILE A 136 -0.18 -19.49 -4.16
C ILE A 136 -0.53 -19.23 -5.61
N LYS A 137 -1.81 -19.13 -5.93
CA LYS A 137 -2.23 -18.66 -7.25
C LYS A 137 -1.73 -17.23 -7.45
N PRO A 138 -1.00 -16.94 -8.54
CA PRO A 138 -0.59 -15.59 -8.84
C PRO A 138 -1.84 -14.71 -9.02
N LYS A 139 -1.83 -13.52 -8.43
CA LYS A 139 -2.87 -12.52 -8.70
C LYS A 139 -2.64 -11.98 -10.11
N GLN A 140 -3.67 -12.02 -10.93
CA GLN A 140 -3.64 -11.45 -12.28
C GLN A 140 -4.11 -9.99 -12.19
N LEU A 141 -3.39 -9.12 -12.87
CA LEU A 141 -3.77 -7.73 -13.08
C LEU A 141 -4.16 -7.58 -14.55
N PHE A 142 -5.42 -7.26 -14.80
CA PHE A 142 -5.92 -6.93 -16.13
C PHE A 142 -5.90 -5.41 -16.29
N ILE A 143 -5.36 -4.96 -17.41
CA ILE A 143 -5.23 -3.54 -17.72
C ILE A 143 -5.94 -3.30 -19.05
N TYR A 144 -6.86 -2.36 -19.06
CA TYR A 144 -7.43 -1.80 -20.27
C TYR A 144 -6.87 -0.38 -20.48
N ILE A 145 -6.38 -0.13 -21.68
CA ILE A 145 -5.88 1.18 -22.08
C ILE A 145 -6.76 1.65 -23.23
N SER A 146 -7.47 2.75 -23.02
CA SER A 146 -8.31 3.34 -24.06
C SER A 146 -7.44 3.82 -25.22
N GLU A 147 -7.96 3.68 -26.43
CA GLU A 147 -7.33 4.25 -27.62
C GLU A 147 -7.18 5.77 -27.49
N GLY A 148 -6.07 6.32 -28.02
CA GLY A 148 -5.80 7.76 -27.99
C GLY A 148 -5.17 8.28 -26.70
N ILE A 149 -4.99 7.46 -25.65
CA ILE A 149 -4.29 7.90 -24.45
C ILE A 149 -2.77 7.79 -24.62
N ASN A 150 -2.10 8.95 -24.53
CA ASN A 150 -0.65 8.98 -24.54
C ASN A 150 -0.09 8.57 -23.17
N ILE A 151 0.37 7.32 -23.06
CA ILE A 151 0.99 6.81 -21.84
C ILE A 151 2.48 7.12 -21.88
N LYS A 152 2.91 8.05 -21.03
CA LYS A 152 4.32 8.46 -20.93
C LYS A 152 5.29 7.34 -20.52
N ARG A 153 4.80 6.27 -19.91
CA ARG A 153 5.61 5.13 -19.44
C ARG A 153 5.05 3.83 -19.99
N ASN A 154 5.93 2.94 -20.45
CA ASN A 154 5.53 1.64 -20.99
C ASN A 154 4.78 0.82 -19.91
N PRO A 155 3.47 0.54 -20.09
CA PRO A 155 2.67 -0.20 -19.11
C PRO A 155 3.03 -1.69 -19.04
N TRP A 156 3.72 -2.22 -20.03
CA TRP A 156 4.17 -3.61 -20.05
C TRP A 156 5.45 -3.82 -19.22
N ASN A 157 6.12 -2.74 -18.81
CA ASN A 157 7.24 -2.83 -17.89
C ASN A 157 6.74 -2.66 -16.44
N ASN A 158 6.73 -3.77 -15.68
CA ASN A 158 6.26 -3.81 -14.30
C ASN A 158 7.10 -2.92 -13.35
N GLU A 159 8.30 -2.49 -13.72
CA GLU A 159 9.12 -1.57 -12.93
C GLU A 159 8.54 -0.15 -12.92
N ASN A 160 7.73 0.19 -13.91
CA ASN A 160 7.02 1.46 -13.98
C ASN A 160 5.82 1.56 -13.04
N TRP A 161 5.44 0.47 -12.37
CA TRP A 161 4.26 0.40 -11.53
C TRP A 161 4.58 0.57 -10.05
N TYR A 162 3.84 1.44 -9.40
CA TYR A 162 3.78 1.55 -7.95
C TYR A 162 2.37 1.16 -7.48
N LEU A 163 2.20 -0.09 -7.11
CA LEU A 163 0.91 -0.63 -6.66
C LEU A 163 1.01 -1.18 -5.24
N THR A 164 0.01 -0.84 -4.47
CA THR A 164 -0.28 -1.34 -3.12
C THR A 164 -1.65 -2.02 -3.14
N ASP A 165 -2.15 -2.48 -2.00
CA ASP A 165 -3.48 -3.06 -1.91
C ASP A 165 -4.63 -2.05 -2.12
N LEU A 166 -4.32 -0.77 -2.24
CA LEU A 166 -5.28 0.27 -2.58
C LEU A 166 -6.00 0.00 -3.91
N VAL A 167 -5.36 -0.73 -4.85
CA VAL A 167 -5.97 -1.16 -6.13
C VAL A 167 -7.01 -2.25 -5.99
N LYS A 168 -7.11 -2.92 -4.85
CA LYS A 168 -8.09 -3.99 -4.69
C LYS A 168 -9.49 -3.42 -4.67
N GLU A 169 -10.32 -3.88 -5.60
CA GLU A 169 -11.74 -3.55 -5.59
C GLU A 169 -12.40 -3.93 -4.27
N GLY A 170 -13.34 -3.10 -3.83
CA GLY A 170 -14.08 -3.04 -2.58
C GLY A 170 -14.66 -4.30 -1.95
N ARG A 171 -14.15 -5.48 -2.27
CA ARG A 171 -14.50 -6.68 -1.52
C ARG A 171 -13.75 -6.68 -0.20
N PRO A 172 -14.44 -7.05 0.91
CA PRO A 172 -13.77 -7.27 2.18
C PRO A 172 -12.57 -8.19 1.95
N TYR A 173 -11.44 -7.85 2.55
CA TYR A 173 -10.19 -8.59 2.38
C TYR A 173 -10.34 -10.05 2.78
N THR A 174 -11.22 -10.34 3.72
CA THR A 174 -11.80 -11.68 3.98
C THR A 174 -13.10 -11.51 4.77
N VAL A 175 -14.24 -11.83 4.18
CA VAL A 175 -15.40 -12.23 4.97
C VAL A 175 -15.28 -13.74 5.13
N ARG A 176 -14.73 -14.21 6.24
CA ARG A 176 -15.11 -15.56 6.67
C ARG A 176 -16.54 -15.46 7.11
N ARG A 177 -17.46 -15.95 6.30
CA ARG A 177 -18.77 -16.35 6.80
C ARG A 177 -18.47 -17.39 7.88
N ASN A 178 -18.77 -17.05 9.13
CA ASN A 178 -18.88 -18.06 10.16
C ASN A 178 -20.01 -19.00 9.68
N VAL A 179 -19.64 -20.18 9.24
CA VAL A 179 -20.52 -21.33 9.05
C VAL A 179 -20.50 -22.08 10.36
#